data_12ec64440fc3ad8dee492a90bb9408e8
#
_entry.id   12ec64440fc3ad8dee492a90bb9408e8
#
_cell.length_a   1.000
_cell.length_b   1.000
_cell.length_c   1.000
_cell.angle_alpha   90.00
_cell.angle_beta   90.00
_cell.angle_gamma   90.00
#
_symmetry.space_group_name_H-M   'P 1'
#
loop_
_entity.id
_entity.type
_entity.pdbx_description
1 polymer ?
#
loop_
_entity_poly.entity_id
_entity_poly.type
_entity_poly.pdbx_seq_one_letter_code
_entity_poly.pdbx_strand_id
1 'polypeptide(L)'
;EPSNEEHCRGTERVGFGARAPDFRLIPVKIRLHRLRAFASIIAGGLLILAFVGACSIRGDWRSASSEPAGLAPDPAAERDALVQVYAARTWGWRGYFGVHTWVAVKPANADAYKVYEVIGWRLRSSQSAVVIGGRQPDARWYGNLPELIAEKRGKGVAGIIDRIDAAAAQYPYPDQYLPWPGPNSNTFTAWLLRAAPELKADLPPTAIGKDYRGDGFVSSAPSG
;
A
#
# COMPACT_ATOMS: atom_id res chain seq x y z
N GLU A 1 97.82 2.04 56.69
CA GLU A 1 97.29 1.43 57.90
C GLU A 1 95.93 1.96 58.30
N PRO A 2 95.05 1.21 58.89
CA PRO A 2 94.69 -0.19 58.59
C PRO A 2 93.21 -0.45 58.42
N SER A 3 92.92 -1.61 57.93
CA SER A 3 92.04 -2.65 58.46
C SER A 3 90.50 -2.42 58.57
N ASN A 4 89.92 -3.45 58.20
CA ASN A 4 88.82 -4.28 58.75
C ASN A 4 87.45 -4.18 57.99
N GLU A 5 87.20 -5.27 57.39
CA GLU A 5 86.40 -6.44 57.83
C GLU A 5 84.88 -6.26 57.78
N GLU A 6 84.37 -7.15 57.00
CA GLU A 6 83.14 -7.94 57.17
C GLU A 6 81.84 -7.29 57.51
N HIS A 7 80.85 -7.54 56.65
CA HIS A 7 79.79 -8.48 57.04
C HIS A 7 78.82 -8.80 55.88
N CYS A 8 78.77 -10.07 55.55
CA CYS A 8 77.72 -10.68 54.78
C CYS A 8 76.38 -10.52 55.50
N ARG A 9 75.34 -10.08 54.79
CA ARG A 9 73.95 -10.55 55.09
C ARG A 9 73.05 -10.46 53.86
N GLY A 10 72.62 -11.60 53.45
CA GLY A 10 71.24 -11.98 53.28
C GLY A 10 70.53 -11.43 52.04
N THR A 11 70.63 -12.11 50.95
CA THR A 11 69.69 -11.89 49.79
C THR A 11 68.34 -12.52 50.13
N GLU A 12 67.34 -11.69 50.50
CA GLU A 12 65.93 -12.07 50.48
C GLU A 12 65.46 -12.04 49.03
N ARG A 13 65.14 -13.18 48.48
CA ARG A 13 64.40 -13.32 47.21
C ARG A 13 62.92 -13.02 47.44
N VAL A 14 62.49 -11.87 47.08
CA VAL A 14 61.05 -11.57 46.93
C VAL A 14 60.57 -12.30 45.69
N GLY A 15 59.84 -13.39 45.90
CA GLY A 15 59.20 -14.14 44.86
C GLY A 15 57.96 -13.35 44.35
N PHE A 16 58.10 -12.71 43.19
CA PHE A 16 56.92 -12.20 42.45
C PHE A 16 56.17 -13.38 41.81
N GLY A 17 55.19 -13.88 42.52
CA GLY A 17 54.18 -14.79 41.97
C GLY A 17 53.26 -14.08 41.02
N ALA A 18 53.65 -13.96 39.77
CA ALA A 18 52.76 -13.51 38.72
C ALA A 18 51.68 -14.58 38.49
N ARG A 19 50.51 -14.40 39.09
CA ARG A 19 49.32 -15.17 38.73
C ARG A 19 48.96 -14.81 37.29
N ALA A 20 49.08 -15.74 36.35
CA ALA A 20 48.57 -15.63 34.99
C ALA A 20 47.04 -15.38 35.03
N PRO A 21 46.50 -14.45 34.23
CA PRO A 21 45.05 -14.26 34.15
C PRO A 21 44.39 -15.50 33.57
N ASP A 22 43.46 -16.05 34.34
CA ASP A 22 42.62 -17.20 33.95
C ASP A 22 41.69 -16.75 32.81
N PHE A 23 42.15 -16.85 31.56
CA PHE A 23 41.33 -16.62 30.36
C PHE A 23 40.35 -17.79 30.24
N ARG A 24 39.22 -17.68 30.94
CA ARG A 24 38.08 -18.58 30.70
C ARG A 24 37.55 -18.27 29.28
N LEU A 25 37.89 -19.16 28.36
CA LEU A 25 37.29 -19.17 27.02
C LEU A 25 35.76 -19.29 27.15
N ILE A 26 35.06 -18.20 26.94
CA ILE A 26 33.60 -18.21 26.87
C ILE A 26 33.20 -19.13 25.72
N PRO A 27 32.37 -20.17 25.97
CA PRO A 27 32.14 -21.23 25.00
C PRO A 27 31.49 -20.64 23.72
N VAL A 28 32.18 -20.77 22.59
CA VAL A 28 31.78 -20.38 21.25
C VAL A 28 30.42 -20.99 20.82
N LYS A 29 29.98 -22.05 21.51
CA LYS A 29 28.70 -22.74 21.26
C LYS A 29 27.46 -21.83 21.31
N ILE A 30 27.41 -20.82 22.19
CA ILE A 30 26.25 -19.92 22.30
C ILE A 30 26.15 -19.00 21.09
N ARG A 31 27.26 -18.59 20.47
CA ARG A 31 27.26 -17.76 19.26
C ARG A 31 26.83 -18.56 18.03
N LEU A 32 27.17 -19.82 17.93
CA LEU A 32 26.81 -20.68 16.78
C LEU A 32 25.32 -20.97 16.72
N HIS A 33 24.64 -21.17 17.83
CA HIS A 33 23.18 -21.37 17.87
C HIS A 33 22.41 -20.10 17.46
N ARG A 34 22.89 -18.94 17.91
CA ARG A 34 22.27 -17.66 17.50
C ARG A 34 22.47 -17.37 16.01
N LEU A 35 23.66 -17.66 15.47
CA LEU A 35 23.92 -17.54 14.03
C LEU A 35 23.07 -18.51 13.19
N ARG A 36 22.88 -19.74 13.63
CA ARG A 36 22.01 -20.73 12.97
C ARG A 36 20.55 -20.30 13.02
N ALA A 37 20.06 -19.79 14.14
CA ALA A 37 18.70 -19.28 14.25
C ALA A 37 18.47 -18.06 13.33
N PHE A 38 19.42 -17.13 13.26
CA PHE A 38 19.37 -15.98 12.35
C PHE A 38 19.38 -16.42 10.87
N ALA A 39 20.25 -17.35 10.50
CA ALA A 39 20.31 -17.91 9.16
C ALA A 39 19.00 -18.62 8.76
N SER A 40 18.38 -19.35 9.70
CA SER A 40 17.09 -20.02 9.47
C SER A 40 15.94 -19.02 9.29
N ILE A 41 15.92 -17.92 10.04
CA ILE A 41 14.91 -16.84 9.88
C ILE A 41 15.07 -16.16 8.51
N ILE A 42 16.30 -15.84 8.11
CA ILE A 42 16.58 -15.25 6.81
C ILE A 42 16.20 -16.21 5.67
N ALA A 43 16.58 -17.48 5.77
CA ALA A 43 16.23 -18.51 4.78
C ALA A 43 14.70 -18.70 4.68
N GLY A 44 14.00 -18.73 5.82
CA GLY A 44 12.53 -18.78 5.87
C GLY A 44 11.89 -17.54 5.22
N GLY A 45 12.41 -16.37 5.51
CA GLY A 45 11.96 -15.10 4.88
C GLY A 45 12.17 -15.08 3.37
N LEU A 46 13.33 -15.55 2.89
CA LEU A 46 13.62 -15.65 1.45
C LEU A 46 12.73 -16.69 0.76
N LEU A 47 12.44 -17.82 1.41
CA LEU A 47 11.51 -18.82 0.89
C LEU A 47 10.08 -18.29 0.78
N ILE A 48 9.61 -17.54 1.77
CA ILE A 48 8.30 -16.89 1.74
C ILE A 48 8.26 -15.85 0.62
N LEU A 49 9.29 -15.02 0.47
CA LEU A 49 9.39 -14.05 -0.62
C LEU A 49 9.44 -14.72 -2.00
N ALA A 50 10.17 -15.83 -2.15
CA ALA A 50 10.21 -16.61 -3.38
C ALA A 50 8.86 -17.26 -3.70
N PHE A 51 8.15 -17.80 -2.69
CA PHE A 51 6.83 -18.39 -2.84
C PHE A 51 5.77 -17.33 -3.22
N VAL A 52 5.75 -16.18 -2.54
CA VAL A 52 4.88 -15.05 -2.88
C VAL A 52 5.19 -14.53 -4.27
N GLY A 53 6.48 -14.40 -4.64
CA GLY A 53 6.92 -14.03 -5.98
C GLY A 53 6.44 -15.02 -7.05
N ALA A 54 6.61 -16.32 -6.84
CA ALA A 54 6.20 -17.36 -7.78
C ALA A 54 4.67 -17.44 -7.95
N CYS A 55 3.89 -17.21 -6.88
CA CYS A 55 2.42 -17.13 -6.97
C CYS A 55 1.94 -15.88 -7.72
N SER A 56 2.71 -14.79 -7.69
CA SER A 56 2.35 -13.51 -8.31
C SER A 56 2.66 -13.44 -9.82
N ILE A 57 3.50 -14.33 -10.34
CA ILE A 57 3.93 -14.34 -11.76
C ILE A 57 2.91 -15.06 -12.68
N ARG A 58 1.83 -15.61 -12.14
CA ARG A 58 0.84 -16.36 -12.91
C ARG A 58 -0.15 -15.43 -13.62
N GLY A 59 0.23 -14.96 -14.79
CA GLY A 59 -0.66 -14.31 -15.76
C GLY A 59 0.00 -13.09 -16.44
N ASP A 60 -0.24 -12.94 -17.73
CA ASP A 60 0.08 -11.71 -18.45
C ASP A 60 -1.01 -10.67 -18.14
N TRP A 61 -0.63 -9.50 -17.63
CA TRP A 61 -1.56 -8.41 -17.38
C TRP A 61 -2.32 -7.96 -18.64
N ARG A 62 -1.76 -8.23 -19.82
CA ARG A 62 -2.37 -7.90 -21.12
C ARG A 62 -3.55 -8.82 -21.46
N SER A 63 -3.51 -10.05 -20.98
CA SER A 63 -4.58 -11.04 -21.17
C SER A 63 -5.53 -11.15 -19.98
N ALA A 64 -5.32 -10.32 -18.93
CA ALA A 64 -6.16 -10.33 -17.77
C ALA A 64 -7.57 -9.84 -18.12
N SER A 65 -8.60 -10.56 -17.65
CA SER A 65 -9.99 -10.22 -17.92
C SER A 65 -10.36 -8.82 -17.43
N SER A 66 -11.08 -8.09 -18.28
CA SER A 66 -11.78 -6.84 -17.96
C SER A 66 -13.31 -6.98 -18.07
N GLU A 67 -13.80 -8.21 -18.12
CA GLU A 67 -15.23 -8.51 -18.21
C GLU A 67 -16.00 -7.93 -17.02
N PRO A 68 -17.27 -7.51 -17.22
CA PRO A 68 -18.14 -7.09 -16.13
C PRO A 68 -18.30 -8.16 -15.05
N ALA A 69 -18.45 -7.75 -13.81
CA ALA A 69 -18.69 -8.64 -12.67
C ALA A 69 -20.19 -8.94 -12.45
N GLY A 70 -21.09 -8.25 -13.14
CA GLY A 70 -22.53 -8.36 -12.98
C GLY A 70 -23.08 -7.66 -11.71
N LEU A 71 -22.35 -6.68 -11.20
CA LEU A 71 -22.73 -5.89 -10.03
C LEU A 71 -23.53 -4.64 -10.39
N ALA A 72 -23.22 -4.04 -11.56
CA ALA A 72 -23.92 -2.87 -12.03
C ALA A 72 -25.20 -3.27 -12.81
N PRO A 73 -26.31 -2.57 -12.60
CA PRO A 73 -27.50 -2.80 -13.41
C PRO A 73 -27.24 -2.41 -14.88
N ASP A 74 -28.00 -3.03 -15.79
CA ASP A 74 -28.02 -2.63 -17.18
C ASP A 74 -28.44 -1.16 -17.29
N PRO A 75 -27.59 -0.27 -17.85
CA PRO A 75 -27.91 1.15 -17.90
C PRO A 75 -29.14 1.47 -18.73
N ALA A 76 -29.48 0.64 -19.73
CA ALA A 76 -30.67 0.83 -20.57
C ALA A 76 -31.96 0.44 -19.81
N ALA A 77 -31.89 -0.50 -18.87
CA ALA A 77 -33.02 -0.93 -18.06
C ALA A 77 -33.20 -0.05 -16.80
N GLU A 78 -32.12 0.43 -16.22
CA GLU A 78 -32.17 1.27 -15.02
C GLU A 78 -32.53 2.73 -15.39
N ARG A 79 -33.67 3.21 -14.89
CA ARG A 79 -34.16 4.56 -15.18
C ARG A 79 -33.66 5.59 -14.19
N ASP A 80 -33.34 5.19 -12.98
CA ASP A 80 -32.89 6.12 -11.95
C ASP A 80 -31.45 6.61 -12.19
N ALA A 81 -31.18 7.81 -11.70
CA ALA A 81 -29.81 8.26 -11.53
C ALA A 81 -29.09 7.39 -10.48
N LEU A 82 -27.85 7.03 -10.73
CA LEU A 82 -27.08 6.08 -9.94
C LEU A 82 -25.64 6.54 -9.75
N VAL A 83 -25.13 6.38 -8.52
CA VAL A 83 -23.69 6.51 -8.21
C VAL A 83 -23.25 5.25 -7.47
N GLN A 84 -22.15 4.69 -7.92
CA GLN A 84 -21.53 3.50 -7.36
C GLN A 84 -20.05 3.74 -7.10
N VAL A 85 -19.54 3.20 -6.00
CA VAL A 85 -18.12 3.25 -5.62
C VAL A 85 -17.60 1.83 -5.58
N TYR A 86 -16.48 1.59 -6.23
CA TYR A 86 -15.89 0.27 -6.34
C TYR A 86 -14.46 0.23 -5.85
N ALA A 87 -14.03 -0.94 -5.39
CA ALA A 87 -12.65 -1.28 -5.10
C ALA A 87 -12.32 -2.65 -5.68
N ALA A 88 -11.14 -2.82 -6.24
CA ALA A 88 -10.62 -4.13 -6.66
C ALA A 88 -9.15 -4.26 -6.30
N ARG A 89 -8.69 -5.49 -6.01
CA ARG A 89 -7.28 -5.76 -5.75
C ARG A 89 -6.41 -5.31 -6.91
N THR A 90 -5.27 -4.71 -6.62
CA THR A 90 -4.30 -4.33 -7.65
C THR A 90 -3.65 -5.57 -8.26
N TRP A 91 -3.00 -5.41 -9.40
CA TRP A 91 -2.34 -6.51 -10.12
C TRP A 91 -1.15 -7.08 -9.36
N GLY A 92 -1.01 -8.42 -9.42
CA GLY A 92 0.13 -9.17 -8.89
C GLY A 92 0.22 -9.11 -7.37
N TRP A 93 1.43 -9.18 -6.83
CA TRP A 93 1.68 -9.20 -5.39
C TRP A 93 1.18 -7.95 -4.64
N ARG A 94 1.08 -6.81 -5.33
CA ARG A 94 0.54 -5.57 -4.76
C ARG A 94 -0.91 -5.72 -4.30
N GLY A 95 -1.67 -6.62 -4.94
CA GLY A 95 -3.07 -6.90 -4.59
C GLY A 95 -3.27 -7.55 -3.22
N TYR A 96 -2.20 -8.04 -2.57
CA TYR A 96 -2.29 -8.49 -1.17
C TYR A 96 -2.40 -7.32 -0.20
N PHE A 97 -1.91 -6.14 -0.58
CA PHE A 97 -1.79 -4.97 0.29
C PHE A 97 -2.60 -3.78 -0.17
N GLY A 98 -2.95 -3.72 -1.45
CA GLY A 98 -3.56 -2.54 -2.04
C GLY A 98 -4.71 -2.85 -2.99
N VAL A 99 -5.64 -1.89 -3.05
CA VAL A 99 -6.74 -1.86 -3.99
C VAL A 99 -6.63 -0.66 -4.92
N HIS A 100 -7.26 -0.77 -6.08
CA HIS A 100 -7.61 0.32 -6.96
C HIS A 100 -9.08 0.66 -6.74
N THR A 101 -9.40 1.94 -6.58
CA THR A 101 -10.77 2.40 -6.39
C THR A 101 -11.20 3.35 -7.50
N TRP A 102 -12.51 3.39 -7.77
CA TRP A 102 -13.13 4.28 -8.75
C TRP A 102 -14.57 4.58 -8.41
N VAL A 103 -15.11 5.61 -9.04
CA VAL A 103 -16.52 5.98 -8.96
C VAL A 103 -17.16 5.83 -10.33
N ALA A 104 -18.35 5.25 -10.38
CA ALA A 104 -19.17 5.18 -11.57
C ALA A 104 -20.48 5.93 -11.33
N VAL A 105 -20.89 6.72 -12.30
CA VAL A 105 -22.17 7.43 -12.24
C VAL A 105 -23.00 7.14 -13.49
N LYS A 106 -24.32 7.19 -13.35
CA LYS A 106 -25.28 7.14 -14.44
C LYS A 106 -26.38 8.18 -14.17
N PRO A 107 -26.49 9.21 -15.02
CA PRO A 107 -27.64 10.12 -14.96
C PRO A 107 -28.97 9.39 -15.15
N ALA A 108 -30.06 9.99 -14.71
CA ALA A 108 -31.39 9.43 -14.94
C ALA A 108 -31.64 9.29 -16.45
N ASN A 109 -32.22 8.17 -16.86
CA ASN A 109 -32.51 7.81 -18.25
C ASN A 109 -31.30 7.79 -19.20
N ALA A 110 -30.05 7.82 -18.67
CA ALA A 110 -28.87 7.58 -19.49
C ALA A 110 -28.72 6.09 -19.81
N ASP A 111 -28.23 5.79 -20.99
CA ASP A 111 -27.98 4.44 -21.52
C ASP A 111 -26.52 3.98 -21.30
N ALA A 112 -25.71 4.80 -20.62
CA ALA A 112 -24.32 4.51 -20.33
C ALA A 112 -23.87 5.06 -18.97
N TYR A 113 -22.86 4.43 -18.42
CA TYR A 113 -22.13 4.91 -17.24
C TYR A 113 -20.98 5.84 -17.63
N LYS A 114 -20.62 6.72 -16.73
CA LYS A 114 -19.39 7.50 -16.73
C LYS A 114 -18.55 7.08 -15.52
N VAL A 115 -17.34 6.61 -15.78
CA VAL A 115 -16.41 6.13 -14.74
C VAL A 115 -15.32 7.16 -14.52
N TYR A 116 -15.02 7.45 -13.26
CA TYR A 116 -13.98 8.37 -12.80
C TYR A 116 -12.90 7.58 -12.09
N GLU A 117 -11.70 7.61 -12.60
CA GLU A 117 -10.55 6.91 -12.02
C GLU A 117 -9.24 7.62 -12.33
N VAL A 118 -8.18 7.29 -11.60
CA VAL A 118 -6.81 7.74 -11.86
C VAL A 118 -5.97 6.54 -12.26
N ILE A 119 -5.31 6.64 -13.41
CA ILE A 119 -4.49 5.59 -14.01
C ILE A 119 -3.07 6.10 -14.21
N GLY A 120 -2.15 5.73 -13.31
CA GLY A 120 -0.80 6.29 -13.26
C GLY A 120 0.05 6.09 -14.52
N TRP A 121 -0.08 4.97 -15.23
CA TRP A 121 0.72 4.75 -16.45
C TRP A 121 0.31 5.62 -17.63
N ARG A 122 -0.85 6.29 -17.58
CA ARG A 122 -1.26 7.25 -18.61
C ARG A 122 -0.31 8.45 -18.69
N LEU A 123 0.35 8.81 -17.61
CA LEU A 123 1.35 9.89 -17.58
C LEU A 123 2.56 9.64 -18.52
N ARG A 124 2.69 8.42 -19.06
CA ARG A 124 3.70 8.11 -20.09
C ARG A 124 3.32 8.64 -21.48
N SER A 125 2.03 8.87 -21.72
CA SER A 125 1.49 9.26 -23.02
C SER A 125 0.44 10.39 -22.95
N SER A 126 0.14 10.87 -21.75
CA SER A 126 -0.86 11.91 -21.49
C SER A 126 -0.35 12.83 -20.38
N GLN A 127 -0.82 14.08 -20.38
CA GLN A 127 -0.54 15.06 -19.31
C GLN A 127 -1.39 14.84 -18.06
N SER A 128 -2.35 13.89 -18.09
CA SER A 128 -3.24 13.63 -16.98
C SER A 128 -3.36 12.13 -16.71
N ALA A 129 -3.27 11.77 -15.43
CA ALA A 129 -3.59 10.44 -14.91
C ALA A 129 -5.11 10.25 -14.73
N VAL A 130 -5.87 11.34 -14.65
CA VAL A 130 -7.34 11.30 -14.50
C VAL A 130 -7.97 10.76 -15.80
N VAL A 131 -8.84 9.79 -15.63
CA VAL A 131 -9.63 9.19 -16.70
C VAL A 131 -11.10 9.35 -16.34
N ILE A 132 -11.84 9.96 -17.26
CA ILE A 132 -13.29 10.03 -17.19
C ILE A 132 -13.81 9.46 -18.50
N GLY A 133 -14.53 8.34 -18.42
CA GLY A 133 -14.95 7.66 -19.65
C GLY A 133 -16.02 6.59 -19.45
N GLY A 134 -16.45 6.03 -20.57
CA GLY A 134 -17.56 5.08 -20.66
C GLY A 134 -17.13 3.62 -20.60
N ARG A 135 -16.23 3.22 -19.70
CA ARG A 135 -15.99 1.79 -19.48
C ARG A 135 -17.12 1.14 -18.67
N GLN A 136 -17.20 -0.18 -18.71
CA GLN A 136 -18.11 -0.91 -17.83
C GLN A 136 -17.81 -0.58 -16.36
N PRO A 137 -18.84 -0.18 -15.56
CA PRO A 137 -18.62 0.34 -14.20
C PRO A 137 -18.04 -0.71 -13.25
N ASP A 138 -18.43 -1.97 -13.40
CA ASP A 138 -18.04 -3.10 -12.58
C ASP A 138 -17.05 -4.04 -13.28
N ALA A 139 -16.34 -3.54 -14.29
CA ALA A 139 -15.32 -4.31 -15.00
C ALA A 139 -14.22 -4.78 -14.03
N ARG A 140 -13.80 -6.04 -14.20
CA ARG A 140 -12.66 -6.60 -13.47
C ARG A 140 -11.42 -5.74 -13.65
N TRP A 141 -10.69 -5.54 -12.57
CA TRP A 141 -9.41 -4.84 -12.60
C TRP A 141 -8.28 -5.86 -12.74
N TYR A 142 -7.78 -6.02 -13.97
CA TYR A 142 -6.79 -7.05 -14.30
C TYR A 142 -7.17 -8.44 -13.77
N GLY A 143 -8.40 -8.87 -14.04
CA GLY A 143 -8.94 -10.16 -13.63
C GLY A 143 -9.48 -10.21 -12.20
N ASN A 144 -9.14 -9.23 -11.34
CA ASN A 144 -9.67 -9.17 -9.99
C ASN A 144 -11.11 -8.67 -9.98
N LEU A 145 -11.97 -9.36 -9.22
CA LEU A 145 -13.36 -8.96 -9.03
C LEU A 145 -13.42 -7.64 -8.27
N PRO A 146 -14.22 -6.66 -8.74
CA PRO A 146 -14.54 -5.49 -7.95
C PRO A 146 -15.50 -5.84 -6.81
N GLU A 147 -15.39 -5.09 -5.74
CA GLU A 147 -16.33 -5.02 -4.64
C GLU A 147 -17.09 -3.70 -4.73
N LEU A 148 -18.41 -3.73 -4.57
CA LEU A 148 -19.25 -2.55 -4.48
C LEU A 148 -19.18 -2.01 -3.05
N ILE A 149 -18.51 -0.87 -2.87
CA ILE A 149 -18.30 -0.24 -1.56
C ILE A 149 -19.51 0.57 -1.12
N ALA A 150 -20.11 1.31 -2.05
CA ALA A 150 -21.29 2.10 -1.79
C ALA A 150 -22.12 2.31 -3.06
N GLU A 151 -23.43 2.45 -2.87
CA GLU A 151 -24.36 2.77 -3.93
C GLU A 151 -25.41 3.76 -3.44
N LYS A 152 -25.79 4.69 -4.32
CA LYS A 152 -26.95 5.54 -4.12
C LYS A 152 -27.68 5.74 -5.44
N ARG A 153 -29.00 5.61 -5.40
CA ARG A 153 -29.87 5.74 -6.60
C ARG A 153 -31.10 6.60 -6.34
N GLY A 154 -31.67 7.08 -7.42
CA GLY A 154 -32.96 7.78 -7.41
C GLY A 154 -32.87 9.26 -7.00
N LYS A 155 -33.83 9.69 -6.19
CA LYS A 155 -34.01 11.12 -5.86
C LYS A 155 -32.76 11.73 -5.20
N GLY A 156 -32.34 12.89 -5.71
CA GLY A 156 -31.20 13.65 -5.17
C GLY A 156 -29.83 13.23 -5.73
N VAL A 157 -29.75 12.12 -6.48
CA VAL A 157 -28.49 11.62 -7.04
C VAL A 157 -27.96 12.52 -8.15
N ALA A 158 -28.81 13.21 -8.91
CA ALA A 158 -28.37 14.15 -9.95
C ALA A 158 -27.41 15.23 -9.36
N GLY A 159 -27.80 15.85 -8.24
CA GLY A 159 -26.95 16.84 -7.57
C GLY A 159 -25.66 16.25 -6.99
N ILE A 160 -25.64 14.96 -6.66
CA ILE A 160 -24.40 14.26 -6.28
C ILE A 160 -23.49 14.10 -7.49
N ILE A 161 -24.04 13.71 -8.64
CA ILE A 161 -23.30 13.58 -9.91
C ILE A 161 -22.67 14.92 -10.30
N ASP A 162 -23.43 16.02 -10.23
CA ASP A 162 -22.93 17.37 -10.54
C ASP A 162 -21.72 17.74 -9.65
N ARG A 163 -21.78 17.42 -8.36
CA ARG A 163 -20.66 17.70 -7.44
C ARG A 163 -19.45 16.80 -7.70
N ILE A 164 -19.69 15.54 -8.10
CA ILE A 164 -18.59 14.63 -8.50
C ILE A 164 -17.92 15.14 -9.77
N ASP A 165 -18.68 15.59 -10.77
CA ASP A 165 -18.14 16.20 -11.99
C ASP A 165 -17.29 17.44 -11.67
N ALA A 166 -17.82 18.35 -10.85
CA ALA A 166 -17.11 19.56 -10.43
C ALA A 166 -15.83 19.24 -9.64
N ALA A 167 -15.90 18.27 -8.73
CA ALA A 167 -14.74 17.82 -7.95
C ALA A 167 -13.67 17.17 -8.83
N ALA A 168 -14.07 16.36 -9.80
CA ALA A 168 -13.13 15.73 -10.74
C ALA A 168 -12.38 16.76 -11.58
N ALA A 169 -13.06 17.82 -12.02
CA ALA A 169 -12.45 18.94 -12.76
C ALA A 169 -11.48 19.77 -11.91
N GLN A 170 -11.65 19.79 -10.59
CA GLN A 170 -10.84 20.54 -9.63
C GLN A 170 -9.81 19.66 -8.89
N TYR A 171 -9.59 18.42 -9.34
CA TYR A 171 -8.62 17.53 -8.70
C TYR A 171 -7.20 18.15 -8.75
N PRO A 172 -6.53 18.31 -7.61
CA PRO A 172 -5.29 19.08 -7.55
C PRO A 172 -4.05 18.37 -8.09
N TYR A 173 -4.13 17.06 -8.39
CA TYR A 173 -2.97 16.23 -8.78
C TYR A 173 -3.21 15.46 -10.10
N PRO A 174 -3.69 16.11 -11.18
CA PRO A 174 -4.02 15.38 -12.41
C PRO A 174 -2.78 14.83 -13.13
N ASP A 175 -1.64 15.46 -12.94
CA ASP A 175 -0.34 15.17 -13.57
C ASP A 175 0.64 14.40 -12.67
N GLN A 176 0.17 13.92 -11.51
CA GLN A 176 0.99 13.20 -10.54
C GLN A 176 0.43 11.81 -10.23
N TYR A 177 1.33 10.87 -9.99
CA TYR A 177 0.97 9.54 -9.50
C TYR A 177 2.10 8.91 -8.69
N LEU A 178 1.85 8.66 -7.42
CA LEU A 178 2.73 7.93 -6.51
C LEU A 178 1.94 6.79 -5.86
N PRO A 179 2.37 5.53 -6.04
CA PRO A 179 1.67 4.39 -5.42
C PRO A 179 1.56 4.49 -3.90
N TRP A 180 2.55 5.09 -3.26
CA TRP A 180 2.62 5.37 -1.83
C TRP A 180 3.48 6.61 -1.57
N PRO A 181 3.09 7.52 -0.71
CA PRO A 181 1.83 7.62 0.06
C PRO A 181 0.64 8.13 -0.77
N GLY A 182 0.83 8.54 -1.99
CA GLY A 182 -0.08 9.21 -2.91
C GLY A 182 0.58 10.45 -3.53
N PRO A 183 -0.10 11.15 -4.44
CA PRO A 183 -1.47 10.93 -4.91
C PRO A 183 -1.59 9.73 -5.85
N ASN A 184 -2.72 9.01 -5.78
CA ASN A 184 -3.01 7.84 -6.61
C ASN A 184 -4.54 7.68 -6.84
N SER A 185 -5.00 6.53 -7.36
CA SER A 185 -6.42 6.27 -7.59
C SER A 185 -7.28 6.40 -6.34
N ASN A 186 -6.79 5.92 -5.20
CA ASN A 186 -7.53 5.99 -3.94
C ASN A 186 -7.62 7.42 -3.40
N THR A 187 -6.56 8.22 -3.62
CA THR A 187 -6.58 9.67 -3.32
C THR A 187 -7.65 10.40 -4.13
N PHE A 188 -7.76 10.08 -5.42
CA PHE A 188 -8.76 10.67 -6.31
C PHE A 188 -10.18 10.27 -5.91
N THR A 189 -10.41 8.97 -5.69
CA THR A 189 -11.71 8.49 -5.22
C THR A 189 -12.10 9.16 -3.91
N ALA A 190 -11.19 9.21 -2.93
CA ALA A 190 -11.44 9.90 -1.66
C ALA A 190 -11.72 11.41 -1.84
N TRP A 191 -11.08 12.05 -2.82
CA TRP A 191 -11.36 13.44 -3.20
C TRP A 191 -12.81 13.61 -3.68
N LEU A 192 -13.28 12.74 -4.57
CA LEU A 192 -14.67 12.75 -5.06
C LEU A 192 -15.66 12.48 -3.93
N LEU A 193 -15.37 11.52 -3.05
CA LEU A 193 -16.25 11.17 -1.93
C LEU A 193 -16.39 12.31 -0.92
N ARG A 194 -15.39 13.17 -0.73
CA ARG A 194 -15.51 14.37 0.10
C ARG A 194 -16.50 15.38 -0.48
N ALA A 195 -16.70 15.40 -1.79
CA ALA A 195 -17.74 16.22 -2.44
C ALA A 195 -19.14 15.57 -2.42
N ALA A 196 -19.23 14.31 -2.03
CA ALA A 196 -20.44 13.51 -2.03
C ALA A 196 -20.62 12.73 -0.70
N PRO A 197 -20.61 13.39 0.47
CA PRO A 197 -20.64 12.71 1.78
C PRO A 197 -21.91 11.88 2.01
N GLU A 198 -22.98 12.15 1.27
CA GLU A 198 -24.22 11.39 1.35
C GLU A 198 -24.09 9.95 0.86
N LEU A 199 -23.02 9.63 0.14
CA LEU A 199 -22.72 8.24 -0.27
C LEU A 199 -22.33 7.37 0.93
N LYS A 200 -21.83 7.99 2.01
CA LYS A 200 -21.34 7.28 3.21
C LYS A 200 -20.40 6.13 2.86
N ALA A 201 -19.60 6.35 1.82
CA ALA A 201 -18.64 5.35 1.34
C ALA A 201 -17.39 5.36 2.23
N ASP A 202 -17.09 4.22 2.83
CA ASP A 202 -15.87 4.01 3.60
C ASP A 202 -14.89 3.15 2.78
N LEU A 203 -13.83 3.78 2.28
CA LEU A 203 -12.81 3.08 1.51
C LEU A 203 -12.00 2.17 2.43
N PRO A 204 -11.75 0.92 2.01
CA PRO A 204 -11.09 -0.07 2.86
C PRO A 204 -9.68 0.40 3.29
N PRO A 205 -9.13 -0.11 4.40
CA PRO A 205 -7.77 0.21 4.85
C PRO A 205 -6.70 -0.06 3.79
N THR A 206 -6.95 -1.00 2.88
CA THR A 206 -6.10 -1.32 1.73
C THR A 206 -6.17 -0.29 0.60
N ALA A 207 -7.05 0.71 0.68
CA ALA A 207 -7.07 1.86 -0.23
C ALA A 207 -5.97 2.85 0.15
N ILE A 208 -4.70 2.43 0.01
CA ILE A 208 -3.52 3.20 0.34
C ILE A 208 -3.54 4.53 -0.42
N GLY A 209 -3.31 5.64 0.28
CA GLY A 209 -3.36 7.00 -0.28
C GLY A 209 -4.74 7.66 -0.21
N LYS A 210 -5.79 7.01 0.32
CA LYS A 210 -7.12 7.62 0.49
C LYS A 210 -7.07 8.87 1.40
N ASP A 211 -6.14 8.90 2.34
CA ASP A 211 -5.95 9.99 3.31
C ASP A 211 -4.90 11.02 2.86
N TYR A 212 -4.32 10.87 1.67
CA TYR A 212 -3.32 11.79 1.15
C TYR A 212 -3.92 13.18 0.89
N ARG A 213 -3.25 14.23 1.40
CA ARG A 213 -3.63 15.66 1.26
C ARG A 213 -2.45 16.57 0.90
N GLY A 214 -1.48 16.06 0.16
CA GLY A 214 -0.27 16.81 -0.15
C GLY A 214 0.72 16.82 1.03
N ASP A 215 1.28 17.98 1.34
CA ASP A 215 2.33 18.13 2.36
C ASP A 215 1.85 17.99 3.82
N GLY A 216 0.57 17.70 4.03
CA GLY A 216 -0.01 17.52 5.36
C GLY A 216 0.16 16.08 5.88
N PHE A 217 0.82 15.94 7.04
CA PHE A 217 1.00 14.64 7.70
C PHE A 217 -0.27 14.07 8.35
N VAL A 218 -1.33 14.85 8.48
CA VAL A 218 -2.57 14.44 9.16
C VAL A 218 -3.78 14.83 8.34
N SER A 219 -4.59 13.84 8.00
CA SER A 219 -5.95 14.05 7.50
C SER A 219 -6.94 13.28 8.36
N SER A 220 -8.01 13.92 8.78
CA SER A 220 -9.16 13.23 9.36
C SER A 220 -10.03 12.67 8.23
N ALA A 221 -10.35 11.37 8.29
CA ALA A 221 -11.36 10.79 7.44
C ALA A 221 -12.76 11.18 7.95
N PRO A 222 -13.79 11.25 7.09
CA PRO A 222 -15.17 11.48 7.53
C PRO A 222 -15.71 10.37 8.44
N SER A 223 -15.04 9.23 8.48
CA SER A 223 -15.36 8.06 9.30
C SER A 223 -14.67 8.04 10.68
N GLY A 224 -14.03 9.11 11.10
CA GLY A 224 -13.40 9.25 12.44
C GLY A 224 -11.92 9.37 12.40
#